data_f365ce1be1fe573453b7cd5973bcf3d6
#
_entry.id   f365ce1be1fe573453b7cd5973bcf3d6
#
_cell.length_a   1.000
_cell.length_b   1.000
_cell.length_c   1.000
_cell.angle_alpha   90.00
_cell.angle_beta   90.00
_cell.angle_gamma   90.00
#
_symmetry.space_group_name_H-M   'P 1'
#
loop_
_entity.id
_entity.type
_entity.pdbx_description
1 polymer ?
#
loop_
_entity_poly.entity_id
_entity_poly.type
_entity_poly.pdbx_seq_one_letter_code
_entity_poly.pdbx_strand_id
1 'polypeptide(L)'
;MKRILCLLLACVLFCGCAPSVEPSDSPTASPAPSDTPTASPEPTADVGISFTDSLGNEIKLAPMPQNVAVLFSSYAEIWQLAGGTVAITVGEAVERGFADTEKLVDDSAGKTIDTELLLSYQPDLVIGSADIEGQVEAAEITRAAGIPTALFHVETFDDYLAMLQICTTITGEIELYESNGTAVAREIEDTIKSTMVYDYRPSILFIRAGATANTVKAKTADQHFAAAMLEELGAKNIADAAPILADGLSLEEVILQDPDYIFVTTMGDEEAAKSYMLELFATEGWKDLTAVKENRYIFLPKDMFHFKPNARWADAYRYLAELLYPDAADA
;
A
#
# COMPACT_ATOMS: atom_id res chain seq x y z
N MET A 1 14.37 -5.71 24.73
CA MET A 1 15.84 -5.61 25.03
C MET A 1 16.56 -5.14 23.79
N LYS A 2 16.96 -3.89 23.81
CA LYS A 2 17.60 -3.17 22.69
C LYS A 2 18.99 -3.75 22.41
N ARG A 3 19.33 -4.01 21.17
CA ARG A 3 20.71 -4.16 20.71
C ARG A 3 20.98 -3.14 19.60
N ILE A 4 21.59 -2.04 20.01
CA ILE A 4 22.23 -1.05 19.14
C ILE A 4 23.58 -1.64 18.73
N LEU A 5 23.83 -1.71 17.41
CA LEU A 5 25.14 -2.06 16.87
C LEU A 5 25.70 -0.84 16.11
N CYS A 6 26.61 -0.11 16.75
CA CYS A 6 27.46 0.90 16.13
C CYS A 6 28.51 0.22 15.25
N LEU A 7 28.60 0.61 13.98
CA LEU A 7 29.73 0.28 13.11
C LEU A 7 30.57 1.53 12.89
N LEU A 8 31.82 1.49 13.39
CA LEU A 8 32.86 2.48 13.24
C LEU A 8 33.46 2.42 11.82
N LEU A 9 33.52 3.57 11.18
CA LEU A 9 34.17 3.82 9.88
C LEU A 9 35.64 4.09 10.12
N ALA A 10 36.52 3.21 9.60
CA ALA A 10 37.99 3.45 9.62
C ALA A 10 38.44 3.97 8.25
N CYS A 11 38.88 5.23 8.20
CA CYS A 11 39.61 5.81 7.07
C CYS A 11 41.06 5.33 7.09
N VAL A 12 41.53 4.79 5.97
CA VAL A 12 42.98 4.58 5.72
C VAL A 12 43.38 5.46 4.54
N LEU A 13 44.21 6.47 4.86
CA LEU A 13 44.93 7.30 3.92
C LEU A 13 46.21 6.57 3.51
N PHE A 14 46.41 6.34 2.21
CA PHE A 14 47.72 6.02 1.68
C PHE A 14 48.21 7.14 0.76
N CYS A 15 49.31 7.76 1.20
CA CYS A 15 50.12 8.71 0.47
C CYS A 15 51.29 7.95 -0.18
N GLY A 16 51.53 8.12 -1.46
CA GLY A 16 52.66 7.50 -2.15
C GLY A 16 53.15 8.35 -3.32
N CYS A 17 54.39 8.79 -3.21
CA CYS A 17 55.14 9.76 -4.02
C CYS A 17 55.41 9.30 -5.45
N ALA A 18 55.54 10.32 -6.33
CA ALA A 18 56.13 10.26 -7.67
C ALA A 18 57.68 10.15 -7.63
N PRO A 19 58.30 9.78 -8.75
CA PRO A 19 59.31 10.69 -9.30
C PRO A 19 59.19 10.95 -10.82
N SER A 20 59.60 12.17 -11.14
CA SER A 20 59.79 12.78 -12.45
C SER A 20 61.07 12.32 -13.15
N VAL A 21 61.02 12.17 -14.46
CA VAL A 21 62.19 12.38 -15.35
C VAL A 21 61.73 12.92 -16.71
N GLU A 22 62.26 14.05 -17.13
CA GLU A 22 62.24 14.68 -18.45
C GLU A 22 63.58 14.39 -19.19
N PRO A 23 63.76 14.96 -20.42
CA PRO A 23 63.23 14.65 -21.72
C PRO A 23 64.33 14.22 -22.74
N SER A 24 63.99 13.79 -23.90
CA SER A 24 64.93 13.83 -25.05
C SER A 24 64.23 13.79 -26.43
N ASP A 25 64.75 14.61 -27.28
CA ASP A 25 64.44 15.15 -28.60
C ASP A 25 63.90 14.24 -29.70
N SER A 26 63.12 14.91 -30.57
CA SER A 26 62.65 14.61 -31.94
C SER A 26 63.76 14.17 -32.93
N PRO A 27 63.47 13.72 -34.21
CA PRO A 27 62.38 14.14 -35.08
C PRO A 27 61.80 13.10 -36.07
N THR A 28 60.65 13.47 -36.68
CA THR A 28 60.23 13.24 -38.08
C THR A 28 59.86 11.84 -38.59
N ALA A 29 58.56 11.64 -38.82
CA ALA A 29 57.97 11.22 -40.12
C ALA A 29 56.44 11.21 -40.05
N SER A 30 55.83 11.97 -40.96
CA SER A 30 54.41 11.87 -41.26
C SER A 30 54.11 10.62 -42.07
N PRO A 31 53.10 9.87 -41.76
CA PRO A 31 52.31 9.13 -42.74
C PRO A 31 50.84 9.57 -42.73
N ALA A 32 50.24 9.45 -43.87
CA ALA A 32 48.90 9.80 -44.34
C ALA A 32 47.71 9.32 -43.50
N PRO A 33 46.55 9.87 -43.67
CA PRO A 33 45.37 9.55 -42.88
C PRO A 33 44.89 8.13 -43.20
N SER A 34 44.85 7.29 -42.19
CA SER A 34 44.19 6.01 -42.23
C SER A 34 42.74 6.24 -41.80
N ASP A 35 41.80 5.99 -42.69
CA ASP A 35 40.38 5.96 -42.40
C ASP A 35 40.12 4.91 -41.33
N THR A 36 39.96 5.38 -40.08
CA THR A 36 39.42 4.56 -39.01
C THR A 36 37.92 4.48 -39.23
N PRO A 37 37.33 3.30 -39.42
CA PRO A 37 35.88 3.20 -39.44
C PRO A 37 35.33 3.71 -38.12
N THR A 38 34.49 4.74 -38.17
CA THR A 38 33.67 5.18 -37.06
C THR A 38 32.88 3.98 -36.58
N ALA A 39 33.21 3.47 -35.38
CA ALA A 39 32.41 2.47 -34.71
C ALA A 39 31.00 3.07 -34.55
N SER A 40 30.05 2.45 -35.25
CA SER A 40 28.62 2.64 -34.98
C SER A 40 28.41 2.43 -33.49
N PRO A 41 27.68 3.31 -32.78
CA PRO A 41 27.38 3.05 -31.37
C PRO A 41 26.74 1.66 -31.29
N GLU A 42 27.35 0.77 -30.51
CA GLU A 42 26.69 -0.47 -30.11
C GLU A 42 25.31 -0.09 -29.53
N PRO A 43 24.24 -0.82 -29.91
CA PRO A 43 22.95 -0.60 -29.28
C PRO A 43 23.18 -0.78 -27.77
N THR A 44 22.92 0.28 -26.99
CA THR A 44 22.85 0.19 -25.54
C THR A 44 21.92 -0.95 -25.22
N ALA A 45 22.45 -2.01 -24.60
CA ALA A 45 21.66 -3.13 -24.14
C ALA A 45 20.49 -2.55 -23.35
N ASP A 46 19.29 -2.90 -23.76
CA ASP A 46 18.05 -2.53 -23.13
C ASP A 46 18.11 -3.10 -21.71
N VAL A 47 18.41 -2.25 -20.73
CA VAL A 47 18.62 -2.68 -19.35
C VAL A 47 17.23 -2.97 -18.80
N GLY A 48 16.84 -4.24 -18.82
CA GLY A 48 15.59 -4.71 -18.26
C GLY A 48 15.44 -4.27 -16.78
N ILE A 49 14.21 -4.04 -16.36
CA ILE A 49 13.86 -3.72 -14.97
C ILE A 49 13.81 -5.04 -14.19
N SER A 50 14.45 -5.08 -13.02
CA SER A 50 14.36 -6.21 -12.10
C SER A 50 13.99 -5.72 -10.70
N PHE A 51 13.03 -6.41 -10.08
CA PHE A 51 12.60 -6.15 -8.70
C PHE A 51 12.11 -7.45 -8.05
N THR A 52 11.89 -7.42 -6.74
CA THR A 52 11.34 -8.55 -5.98
C THR A 52 9.92 -8.21 -5.54
N ASP A 53 8.97 -9.13 -5.76
CA ASP A 53 7.60 -8.99 -5.30
C ASP A 53 7.45 -9.31 -3.79
N SER A 54 6.25 -9.12 -3.24
CA SER A 54 6.00 -9.36 -1.81
C SER A 54 6.13 -10.83 -1.38
N LEU A 55 6.13 -11.78 -2.31
CA LEU A 55 6.35 -13.20 -2.04
C LEU A 55 7.82 -13.63 -2.24
N GLY A 56 8.72 -12.67 -2.53
CA GLY A 56 10.15 -12.94 -2.71
C GLY A 56 10.53 -13.44 -4.11
N ASN A 57 9.63 -13.34 -5.09
CA ASN A 57 9.94 -13.72 -6.46
C ASN A 57 10.69 -12.57 -7.17
N GLU A 58 11.79 -12.90 -7.86
CA GLU A 58 12.48 -11.96 -8.74
C GLU A 58 11.70 -11.82 -10.06
N ILE A 59 11.24 -10.62 -10.36
CA ILE A 59 10.52 -10.27 -11.58
C ILE A 59 11.47 -9.53 -12.52
N LYS A 60 11.56 -9.98 -13.75
CA LYS A 60 12.36 -9.36 -14.81
C LYS A 60 11.45 -8.91 -15.94
N LEU A 61 11.51 -7.64 -16.27
CA LEU A 61 10.68 -7.01 -17.30
C LEU A 61 11.56 -6.48 -18.43
N ALA A 62 11.07 -6.60 -19.67
CA ALA A 62 11.48 -5.67 -20.70
C ALA A 62 10.99 -4.25 -20.33
N PRO A 63 11.67 -3.18 -20.78
CA PRO A 63 11.24 -1.83 -20.47
C PRO A 63 9.83 -1.54 -20.99
N MET A 64 9.03 -0.82 -20.17
CA MET A 64 7.76 -0.25 -20.55
C MET A 64 6.71 -1.27 -21.03
N PRO A 65 6.16 -2.12 -20.15
CA PRO A 65 5.06 -3.01 -20.48
C PRO A 65 3.87 -2.21 -21.00
N GLN A 66 3.21 -2.70 -22.08
CA GLN A 66 2.13 -1.99 -22.76
C GLN A 66 0.76 -2.64 -22.57
N ASN A 67 0.72 -3.93 -22.27
CA ASN A 67 -0.51 -4.70 -22.10
C ASN A 67 -0.59 -5.25 -20.67
N VAL A 68 -0.71 -4.34 -19.70
CA VAL A 68 -0.66 -4.65 -18.27
C VAL A 68 -2.01 -5.12 -17.76
N ALA A 69 -2.02 -6.29 -17.13
CA ALA A 69 -3.16 -6.80 -16.40
C ALA A 69 -3.04 -6.46 -14.91
N VAL A 70 -4.07 -5.82 -14.32
CA VAL A 70 -4.12 -5.55 -12.88
C VAL A 70 -5.36 -6.19 -12.29
N LEU A 71 -5.16 -7.20 -11.43
CA LEU A 71 -6.21 -8.12 -10.97
C LEU A 71 -6.94 -7.64 -9.70
N PHE A 72 -6.57 -6.47 -9.15
CA PHE A 72 -7.17 -5.90 -7.94
C PHE A 72 -7.40 -4.39 -8.09
N SER A 73 -8.62 -3.93 -7.78
CA SER A 73 -9.02 -2.54 -8.03
C SER A 73 -8.15 -1.49 -7.32
N SER A 74 -7.75 -1.75 -6.07
CA SER A 74 -6.86 -0.83 -5.35
C SER A 74 -5.46 -0.76 -5.97
N TYR A 75 -4.97 -1.83 -6.59
CA TYR A 75 -3.69 -1.84 -7.29
C TYR A 75 -3.77 -1.22 -8.69
N ALA A 76 -4.96 -1.27 -9.31
CA ALA A 76 -5.22 -0.51 -10.55
C ALA A 76 -5.07 1.00 -10.31
N GLU A 77 -5.56 1.51 -9.18
CA GLU A 77 -5.34 2.89 -8.76
C GLU A 77 -3.85 3.20 -8.55
N ILE A 78 -3.10 2.34 -7.83
CA ILE A 78 -1.66 2.56 -7.61
C ILE A 78 -0.89 2.56 -8.94
N TRP A 79 -1.24 1.66 -9.87
CA TRP A 79 -0.63 1.62 -11.19
C TRP A 79 -0.91 2.90 -12.00
N GLN A 80 -2.14 3.45 -11.94
CA GLN A 80 -2.47 4.74 -12.55
C GLN A 80 -1.73 5.90 -11.87
N LEU A 81 -1.65 5.93 -10.54
CA LEU A 81 -0.89 6.94 -9.78
C LEU A 81 0.61 6.94 -10.13
N ALA A 82 1.11 5.80 -10.58
CA ALA A 82 2.47 5.65 -11.11
C ALA A 82 2.61 6.00 -12.60
N GLY A 83 1.55 6.51 -13.26
CA GLY A 83 1.56 6.85 -14.69
C GLY A 83 1.27 5.67 -15.62
N GLY A 84 0.90 4.51 -15.09
CA GLY A 84 0.58 3.32 -15.88
C GLY A 84 -0.85 3.31 -16.43
N THR A 85 -1.04 2.57 -17.52
CA THR A 85 -2.36 2.31 -18.10
C THR A 85 -2.78 0.87 -17.82
N VAL A 86 -4.02 0.68 -17.35
CA VAL A 86 -4.59 -0.64 -17.09
C VAL A 86 -5.27 -1.15 -18.36
N ALA A 87 -4.73 -2.20 -18.98
CA ALA A 87 -5.26 -2.77 -20.22
C ALA A 87 -6.21 -3.94 -19.98
N ILE A 88 -6.02 -4.71 -18.93
CA ILE A 88 -6.80 -5.90 -18.54
C ILE A 88 -7.04 -5.80 -17.03
N THR A 89 -8.27 -6.06 -16.57
CA THR A 89 -8.57 -5.89 -15.15
C THR A 89 -9.80 -6.69 -14.70
N VAL A 90 -10.35 -6.31 -13.55
CA VAL A 90 -11.57 -6.84 -12.91
C VAL A 90 -12.68 -5.79 -12.91
N GLY A 91 -13.94 -6.22 -12.83
CA GLY A 91 -15.11 -5.34 -12.91
C GLY A 91 -15.07 -4.19 -11.89
N GLU A 92 -14.69 -4.47 -10.64
CA GLU A 92 -14.59 -3.45 -9.57
C GLU A 92 -13.62 -2.31 -9.93
N ALA A 93 -12.53 -2.57 -10.66
CA ALA A 93 -11.59 -1.52 -11.05
C ALA A 93 -12.21 -0.56 -12.08
N VAL A 94 -13.04 -1.06 -12.99
CA VAL A 94 -13.80 -0.25 -13.94
C VAL A 94 -14.91 0.54 -13.24
N GLU A 95 -15.68 -0.10 -12.34
CA GLU A 95 -16.74 0.56 -11.57
C GLU A 95 -16.19 1.70 -10.70
N ARG A 96 -14.98 1.55 -10.16
CA ARG A 96 -14.29 2.58 -9.36
C ARG A 96 -13.58 3.65 -10.22
N GLY A 97 -13.56 3.51 -11.55
CA GLY A 97 -12.94 4.47 -12.47
C GLY A 97 -11.42 4.34 -12.60
N PHE A 98 -10.83 3.23 -12.19
CA PHE A 98 -9.38 2.97 -12.28
C PHE A 98 -8.97 2.20 -13.54
N ALA A 99 -9.91 1.93 -14.43
CA ALA A 99 -9.63 1.37 -15.74
C ALA A 99 -10.74 1.75 -16.72
N ASP A 100 -10.37 1.94 -17.98
CA ASP A 100 -11.30 2.13 -19.10
C ASP A 100 -11.02 1.01 -20.13
N THR A 101 -11.55 -0.17 -19.86
CA THR A 101 -11.33 -1.37 -20.68
C THR A 101 -12.50 -2.33 -20.61
N GLU A 102 -12.74 -3.04 -21.71
CA GLU A 102 -13.72 -4.16 -21.77
C GLU A 102 -13.05 -5.53 -21.51
N LYS A 103 -11.71 -5.57 -21.33
CA LYS A 103 -10.98 -6.82 -21.08
C LYS A 103 -11.03 -7.17 -19.60
N LEU A 104 -12.14 -7.76 -19.17
CA LEU A 104 -12.33 -8.20 -17.81
C LEU A 104 -11.98 -9.69 -17.66
N VAL A 105 -11.31 -10.04 -16.57
CA VAL A 105 -10.95 -11.43 -16.20
C VAL A 105 -11.70 -11.93 -14.97
N ASP A 106 -12.47 -11.07 -14.35
CA ASP A 106 -13.51 -11.29 -13.34
C ASP A 106 -14.46 -10.11 -13.43
N ASP A 107 -15.74 -10.33 -13.31
CA ASP A 107 -16.78 -9.28 -13.38
C ASP A 107 -17.00 -8.57 -12.03
N SER A 108 -16.28 -8.97 -10.98
CA SER A 108 -16.38 -8.43 -9.62
C SER A 108 -15.02 -7.95 -9.07
N ALA A 109 -14.65 -8.39 -7.86
CA ALA A 109 -13.51 -7.88 -7.09
C ALA A 109 -12.20 -8.67 -7.27
N GLY A 110 -12.11 -9.55 -8.25
CA GLY A 110 -10.88 -10.32 -8.53
C GLY A 110 -10.61 -11.46 -7.55
N LYS A 111 -11.63 -12.01 -6.93
CA LYS A 111 -11.46 -13.18 -6.04
C LYS A 111 -11.28 -14.48 -6.82
N THR A 112 -11.86 -14.56 -8.01
CA THR A 112 -11.75 -15.70 -8.92
C THR A 112 -11.36 -15.18 -10.29
N ILE A 113 -10.20 -15.56 -10.80
CA ILE A 113 -9.68 -15.07 -12.07
C ILE A 113 -9.91 -16.10 -13.17
N ASP A 114 -10.52 -15.68 -14.28
CA ASP A 114 -10.55 -16.47 -15.51
C ASP A 114 -9.17 -16.45 -16.17
N THR A 115 -8.37 -17.46 -15.84
CA THR A 115 -6.99 -17.57 -16.29
C THR A 115 -6.87 -17.89 -17.76
N GLU A 116 -7.84 -18.60 -18.36
CA GLU A 116 -7.85 -18.88 -19.82
C GLU A 116 -8.07 -17.57 -20.58
N LEU A 117 -9.02 -16.75 -20.11
CA LEU A 117 -9.29 -15.44 -20.68
C LEU A 117 -8.10 -14.49 -20.48
N LEU A 118 -7.49 -14.47 -19.27
CA LEU A 118 -6.29 -13.68 -18.98
C LEU A 118 -5.15 -14.00 -19.95
N LEU A 119 -4.86 -15.29 -20.16
CA LEU A 119 -3.80 -15.73 -21.10
C LEU A 119 -4.17 -15.37 -22.55
N SER A 120 -5.45 -15.44 -22.93
CA SER A 120 -5.91 -15.09 -24.29
C SER A 120 -5.68 -13.62 -24.63
N TYR A 121 -5.67 -12.74 -23.62
CA TYR A 121 -5.38 -11.32 -23.79
C TYR A 121 -3.88 -11.01 -23.90
N GLN A 122 -3.02 -11.98 -23.68
CA GLN A 122 -1.56 -11.90 -23.82
C GLN A 122 -0.94 -10.71 -23.05
N PRO A 123 -1.13 -10.60 -21.72
CA PRO A 123 -0.48 -9.55 -20.95
C PRO A 123 1.05 -9.67 -21.00
N ASP A 124 1.74 -8.54 -20.96
CA ASP A 124 3.21 -8.47 -20.85
C ASP A 124 3.68 -8.21 -19.41
N LEU A 125 2.74 -7.87 -18.52
CA LEU A 125 2.89 -7.83 -17.07
C LEU A 125 1.54 -8.13 -16.42
N VAL A 126 1.57 -8.93 -15.34
CA VAL A 126 0.41 -9.14 -14.46
C VAL A 126 0.75 -8.63 -13.06
N ILE A 127 -0.13 -7.82 -12.50
CA ILE A 127 -0.07 -7.27 -11.14
C ILE A 127 -1.26 -7.80 -10.36
N GLY A 128 -1.02 -8.44 -9.21
CA GLY A 128 -2.07 -8.98 -8.36
C GLY A 128 -1.75 -8.89 -6.88
N SER A 129 -2.71 -9.30 -6.03
CA SER A 129 -2.57 -9.35 -4.58
C SER A 129 -2.01 -10.69 -4.12
N ALA A 130 -1.06 -10.65 -3.19
CA ALA A 130 -0.56 -11.81 -2.47
C ALA A 130 -1.56 -12.35 -1.43
N ASP A 131 -2.61 -11.58 -1.11
CA ASP A 131 -3.58 -11.90 -0.05
C ASP A 131 -4.88 -12.52 -0.60
N ILE A 132 -5.02 -12.63 -1.93
CA ILE A 132 -6.20 -13.17 -2.60
C ILE A 132 -5.83 -14.50 -3.27
N GLU A 133 -6.36 -15.61 -2.74
CA GLU A 133 -6.02 -16.98 -3.18
C GLU A 133 -6.16 -17.16 -4.69
N GLY A 134 -7.28 -16.74 -5.31
CA GLY A 134 -7.48 -16.86 -6.75
C GLY A 134 -6.50 -16.06 -7.60
N GLN A 135 -5.90 -14.97 -7.06
CA GLN A 135 -4.85 -14.22 -7.75
C GLN A 135 -3.48 -14.87 -7.59
N VAL A 136 -3.23 -15.52 -6.44
CA VAL A 136 -2.01 -16.33 -6.24
C VAL A 136 -2.02 -17.53 -7.18
N GLU A 137 -3.16 -18.23 -7.31
CA GLU A 137 -3.34 -19.34 -8.27
C GLU A 137 -3.16 -18.86 -9.73
N ALA A 138 -3.75 -17.72 -10.08
CA ALA A 138 -3.58 -17.12 -11.41
C ALA A 138 -2.10 -16.77 -11.69
N ALA A 139 -1.36 -16.29 -10.68
CA ALA A 139 0.06 -15.97 -10.81
C ALA A 139 0.94 -17.21 -11.09
N GLU A 140 0.62 -18.36 -10.51
CA GLU A 140 1.32 -19.61 -10.82
C GLU A 140 1.14 -19.98 -12.31
N ILE A 141 -0.08 -19.85 -12.84
CA ILE A 141 -0.41 -20.18 -14.23
C ILE A 141 0.26 -19.20 -15.20
N THR A 142 0.21 -17.91 -14.95
CA THR A 142 0.82 -16.88 -15.81
C THR A 142 2.34 -16.97 -15.81
N ARG A 143 2.98 -17.23 -14.67
CA ARG A 143 4.42 -17.48 -14.58
C ARG A 143 4.85 -18.73 -15.32
N ALA A 144 4.05 -19.82 -15.22
CA ALA A 144 4.31 -21.05 -16.00
C ALA A 144 4.19 -20.82 -17.51
N ALA A 145 3.36 -19.86 -17.95
CA ALA A 145 3.27 -19.41 -19.33
C ALA A 145 4.39 -18.43 -19.74
N GLY A 146 5.32 -18.10 -18.85
CA GLY A 146 6.43 -17.19 -19.11
C GLY A 146 6.05 -15.70 -19.05
N ILE A 147 4.90 -15.35 -18.47
CA ILE A 147 4.44 -13.96 -18.32
C ILE A 147 4.97 -13.43 -16.98
N PRO A 148 5.69 -12.29 -16.99
CA PRO A 148 6.09 -11.61 -15.76
C PRO A 148 4.88 -11.30 -14.89
N THR A 149 4.88 -11.80 -13.65
CA THR A 149 3.74 -11.65 -12.74
C THR A 149 4.24 -11.29 -11.35
N ALA A 150 3.84 -10.12 -10.87
CA ALA A 150 4.17 -9.58 -9.55
C ALA A 150 2.96 -9.63 -8.62
N LEU A 151 3.15 -10.17 -7.42
CA LEU A 151 2.15 -10.14 -6.36
C LEU A 151 2.59 -9.21 -5.24
N PHE A 152 1.71 -8.27 -4.89
CA PHE A 152 1.96 -7.32 -3.82
C PHE A 152 1.07 -7.61 -2.61
N HIS A 153 1.61 -7.31 -1.43
CA HIS A 153 0.88 -7.18 -0.18
C HIS A 153 0.89 -5.71 0.20
N VAL A 154 -0.29 -5.09 0.31
CA VAL A 154 -0.41 -3.69 0.71
C VAL A 154 -1.41 -3.61 1.86
N GLU A 155 -0.93 -3.50 3.07
CA GLU A 155 -1.76 -3.31 4.27
C GLU A 155 -1.50 -1.94 4.90
N THR A 156 -0.25 -1.48 4.90
CA THR A 156 0.21 -0.24 5.50
C THR A 156 0.53 0.83 4.44
N PHE A 157 0.76 2.06 4.91
CA PHE A 157 1.26 3.12 4.04
C PHE A 157 2.66 2.82 3.50
N ASP A 158 3.53 2.17 4.28
CA ASP A 158 4.87 1.77 3.83
C ASP A 158 4.79 0.73 2.71
N ASP A 159 3.85 -0.21 2.77
CA ASP A 159 3.62 -1.17 1.68
C ASP A 159 3.14 -0.46 0.40
N TYR A 160 2.25 0.53 0.55
CA TYR A 160 1.82 1.38 -0.56
C TYR A 160 2.99 2.12 -1.21
N LEU A 161 3.87 2.73 -0.40
CA LEU A 161 5.07 3.41 -0.89
C LEU A 161 6.00 2.44 -1.63
N ALA A 162 6.21 1.24 -1.09
CA ALA A 162 7.04 0.22 -1.74
C ALA A 162 6.49 -0.19 -3.10
N MET A 163 5.19 -0.45 -3.20
CA MET A 163 4.53 -0.78 -4.47
C MET A 163 4.57 0.40 -5.45
N LEU A 164 4.25 1.62 -5.00
CA LEU A 164 4.29 2.82 -5.83
C LEU A 164 5.69 3.07 -6.41
N GLN A 165 6.75 2.89 -5.60
CA GLN A 165 8.13 3.02 -6.05
C GLN A 165 8.48 2.03 -7.16
N ILE A 166 8.05 0.77 -7.03
CA ILE A 166 8.24 -0.23 -8.08
C ILE A 166 7.48 0.18 -9.33
N CYS A 167 6.20 0.56 -9.20
CA CYS A 167 5.37 0.96 -10.32
C CYS A 167 5.94 2.18 -11.06
N THR A 168 6.37 3.23 -10.35
CA THR A 168 7.00 4.42 -10.99
C THR A 168 8.34 4.10 -11.63
N THR A 169 9.07 3.11 -11.11
CA THR A 169 10.30 2.61 -11.76
C THR A 169 9.97 1.91 -13.07
N ILE A 170 8.89 1.10 -13.12
CA ILE A 170 8.46 0.39 -14.32
C ILE A 170 7.97 1.36 -15.40
N THR A 171 7.18 2.36 -15.02
CA THR A 171 6.64 3.36 -15.95
C THR A 171 7.68 4.40 -16.38
N GLY A 172 8.75 4.56 -15.60
CA GLY A 172 9.75 5.62 -15.80
C GLY A 172 9.33 7.00 -15.25
N GLU A 173 8.13 7.09 -14.66
CA GLU A 173 7.53 8.33 -14.15
C GLU A 173 7.93 8.57 -12.68
N ILE A 174 9.24 8.68 -12.42
CA ILE A 174 9.80 8.76 -11.04
C ILE A 174 9.26 9.99 -10.27
N GLU A 175 8.94 11.09 -10.94
CA GLU A 175 8.39 12.30 -10.31
C GLU A 175 7.01 12.04 -9.66
N LEU A 176 6.26 11.04 -10.15
CA LEU A 176 4.98 10.66 -9.56
C LEU A 176 5.15 9.98 -8.19
N TYR A 177 6.31 9.38 -7.90
CA TYR A 177 6.63 8.91 -6.56
C TYR A 177 6.78 10.08 -5.56
N GLU A 178 7.36 11.20 -5.98
CA GLU A 178 7.47 12.38 -5.11
C GLU A 178 6.08 12.94 -4.78
N SER A 179 5.20 13.09 -5.77
CA SER A 179 3.87 13.69 -5.58
C SER A 179 2.89 12.76 -4.87
N ASN A 180 2.84 11.47 -5.24
CA ASN A 180 1.85 10.51 -4.72
C ASN A 180 2.39 9.69 -3.53
N GLY A 181 3.67 9.76 -3.23
CA GLY A 181 4.32 9.04 -2.12
C GLY A 181 4.92 9.99 -1.11
N THR A 182 6.08 10.60 -1.41
CA THR A 182 6.87 11.39 -0.45
C THR A 182 6.10 12.60 0.08
N ALA A 183 5.35 13.31 -0.76
CA ALA A 183 4.54 14.44 -0.32
C ALA A 183 3.44 13.99 0.64
N VAL A 184 2.76 12.88 0.33
CA VAL A 184 1.72 12.27 1.19
C VAL A 184 2.32 11.82 2.52
N ALA A 185 3.53 11.23 2.52
CA ALA A 185 4.24 10.83 3.74
C ALA A 185 4.48 12.02 4.69
N ARG A 186 4.88 13.18 4.15
CA ARG A 186 5.09 14.40 4.95
C ARG A 186 3.79 14.89 5.58
N GLU A 187 2.69 14.89 4.83
CA GLU A 187 1.37 15.29 5.38
C GLU A 187 0.89 14.35 6.48
N ILE A 188 1.12 13.05 6.36
CA ILE A 188 0.82 12.05 7.39
C ILE A 188 1.67 12.34 8.64
N GLU A 189 2.98 12.52 8.47
CA GLU A 189 3.89 12.81 9.58
C GLU A 189 3.50 14.09 10.34
N ASP A 190 3.12 15.14 9.61
CA ASP A 190 2.66 16.39 10.20
C ASP A 190 1.33 16.21 10.94
N THR A 191 0.40 15.43 10.42
CA THR A 191 -0.84 15.07 11.09
C THR A 191 -0.57 14.30 12.38
N ILE A 192 0.27 13.26 12.36
CA ILE A 192 0.65 12.50 13.56
C ILE A 192 1.30 13.41 14.60
N LYS A 193 2.25 14.28 14.20
CA LYS A 193 2.90 15.23 15.10
C LYS A 193 1.90 16.17 15.76
N SER A 194 0.87 16.61 15.03
CA SER A 194 -0.18 17.49 15.57
C SER A 194 -0.97 16.84 16.71
N THR A 195 -1.13 15.52 16.70
CA THR A 195 -1.83 14.81 17.79
C THR A 195 -0.94 14.55 19.01
N MET A 196 0.38 14.61 18.86
CA MET A 196 1.31 14.35 19.97
C MET A 196 1.31 15.44 21.05
N VAL A 197 0.76 16.60 20.76
CA VAL A 197 0.64 17.72 21.74
C VAL A 197 -0.39 17.46 22.83
N TYR A 198 -1.31 16.50 22.62
CA TYR A 198 -2.33 16.15 23.58
C TYR A 198 -1.81 15.11 24.58
N ASP A 199 -2.02 15.34 25.87
CA ASP A 199 -1.74 14.35 26.93
C ASP A 199 -2.78 13.22 26.96
N TYR A 200 -4.01 13.53 26.54
CA TYR A 200 -5.11 12.58 26.46
C TYR A 200 -4.91 11.59 25.31
N ARG A 201 -5.12 10.32 25.61
CA ARG A 201 -5.04 9.22 24.65
C ARG A 201 -6.36 8.44 24.71
N PRO A 202 -7.28 8.70 23.77
CA PRO A 202 -8.60 8.09 23.81
C PRO A 202 -8.53 6.57 23.67
N SER A 203 -9.35 5.87 24.47
CA SER A 203 -9.57 4.44 24.31
C SER A 203 -10.61 4.21 23.21
N ILE A 204 -10.37 3.27 22.32
CA ILE A 204 -11.26 2.98 21.20
C ILE A 204 -11.57 1.50 21.09
N LEU A 205 -12.72 1.19 20.49
CA LEU A 205 -13.03 -0.12 19.94
C LEU A 205 -13.15 -0.01 18.43
N PHE A 206 -12.30 -0.72 17.68
CA PHE A 206 -12.40 -0.79 16.23
C PHE A 206 -13.14 -2.05 15.81
N ILE A 207 -14.21 -1.89 15.00
CA ILE A 207 -15.08 -2.97 14.55
C ILE A 207 -15.10 -3.01 13.01
N ARG A 208 -14.95 -4.23 12.47
CA ARG A 208 -15.32 -4.53 11.08
C ARG A 208 -16.67 -5.24 11.10
N ALA A 209 -17.70 -4.60 10.54
CA ALA A 209 -19.08 -5.04 10.62
C ALA A 209 -19.62 -5.52 9.27
N GLY A 210 -20.20 -6.71 9.26
CA GLY A 210 -21.14 -7.18 8.24
C GLY A 210 -22.57 -7.14 8.78
N ALA A 211 -23.50 -7.67 8.00
CA ALA A 211 -24.95 -7.62 8.30
C ALA A 211 -25.42 -8.65 9.35
N THR A 212 -24.53 -9.43 9.98
CA THR A 212 -24.89 -10.49 10.94
C THR A 212 -23.87 -10.60 12.07
N ALA A 213 -24.27 -11.17 13.20
CA ALA A 213 -23.40 -11.35 14.37
C ALA A 213 -22.07 -12.07 14.04
N ASN A 214 -22.10 -13.08 13.18
CA ASN A 214 -20.89 -13.84 12.83
C ASN A 214 -19.91 -13.05 11.95
N THR A 215 -20.37 -11.94 11.35
CA THR A 215 -19.59 -11.09 10.46
C THR A 215 -19.15 -9.78 11.13
N VAL A 216 -19.50 -9.59 12.41
CA VAL A 216 -19.08 -8.44 13.22
C VAL A 216 -17.92 -8.87 14.12
N LYS A 217 -16.77 -8.24 13.97
CA LYS A 217 -15.55 -8.57 14.72
C LYS A 217 -14.79 -7.31 15.09
N ALA A 218 -14.25 -7.29 16.30
CA ALA A 218 -13.21 -6.32 16.65
C ALA A 218 -11.96 -6.61 15.80
N LYS A 219 -11.18 -5.57 15.53
CA LYS A 219 -9.92 -5.65 14.80
C LYS A 219 -8.86 -4.90 15.57
N THR A 220 -7.69 -5.52 15.65
CA THR A 220 -6.47 -4.97 16.22
C THR A 220 -5.71 -4.15 15.16
N ALA A 221 -4.68 -3.42 15.57
CA ALA A 221 -3.86 -2.63 14.66
C ALA A 221 -3.12 -3.48 13.61
N ASP A 222 -2.76 -4.72 13.96
CA ASP A 222 -2.12 -5.67 13.04
C ASP A 222 -3.11 -6.39 12.09
N GLN A 223 -4.43 -6.18 12.28
CA GLN A 223 -5.48 -6.82 11.51
C GLN A 223 -6.25 -5.86 10.57
N HIS A 224 -6.04 -4.56 10.72
CA HIS A 224 -6.74 -3.56 9.90
C HIS A 224 -5.99 -2.22 9.86
N PHE A 225 -5.68 -1.73 8.67
CA PHE A 225 -4.92 -0.50 8.47
C PHE A 225 -5.52 0.72 9.17
N ALA A 226 -6.85 0.89 9.21
CA ALA A 226 -7.47 2.02 9.89
C ALA A 226 -7.34 1.92 11.42
N ALA A 227 -7.27 0.71 11.98
CA ALA A 227 -6.97 0.52 13.40
C ALA A 227 -5.51 0.88 13.70
N ALA A 228 -4.57 0.52 12.82
CA ALA A 228 -3.17 0.95 12.90
C ALA A 228 -3.04 2.49 12.84
N MET A 229 -3.72 3.15 11.90
CA MET A 229 -3.74 4.61 11.80
C MET A 229 -4.22 5.28 13.10
N LEU A 230 -5.28 4.75 13.71
CA LEU A 230 -5.80 5.26 14.99
C LEU A 230 -4.77 5.10 16.12
N GLU A 231 -4.03 4.00 16.15
CA GLU A 231 -2.95 3.79 17.12
C GLU A 231 -1.79 4.77 16.89
N GLU A 232 -1.37 5.00 15.65
CA GLU A 232 -0.34 5.97 15.29
C GLU A 232 -0.73 7.41 15.64
N LEU A 233 -2.02 7.73 15.57
CA LEU A 233 -2.59 9.00 16.06
C LEU A 233 -2.71 9.06 17.59
N GLY A 234 -2.32 8.00 18.30
CA GLY A 234 -2.24 7.95 19.75
C GLY A 234 -3.45 7.36 20.46
N ALA A 235 -4.44 6.82 19.74
CA ALA A 235 -5.54 6.10 20.35
C ALA A 235 -5.08 4.73 20.92
N LYS A 236 -5.83 4.19 21.88
CA LYS A 236 -5.59 2.88 22.48
C LYS A 236 -6.75 1.97 22.12
N ASN A 237 -6.52 1.05 21.20
CA ASN A 237 -7.55 0.08 20.84
C ASN A 237 -7.67 -1.00 21.93
N ILE A 238 -8.84 -1.15 22.52
CA ILE A 238 -9.06 -2.15 23.58
C ILE A 238 -8.90 -3.58 23.07
N ALA A 239 -9.08 -3.82 21.76
CA ALA A 239 -8.88 -5.14 21.16
C ALA A 239 -7.41 -5.59 21.19
N ASP A 240 -6.43 -4.67 21.17
CA ASP A 240 -5.00 -5.00 21.25
C ASP A 240 -4.60 -5.52 22.64
N ALA A 241 -5.28 -5.04 23.70
CA ALA A 241 -5.06 -5.46 25.07
C ALA A 241 -5.87 -6.71 25.47
N ALA A 242 -6.96 -7.00 24.76
CA ALA A 242 -7.90 -8.08 25.07
C ALA A 242 -8.12 -9.01 23.87
N PRO A 243 -7.27 -10.03 23.63
CA PRO A 243 -7.35 -10.93 22.48
C PRO A 243 -8.73 -11.61 22.28
N ILE A 244 -9.50 -11.81 23.36
CA ILE A 244 -10.87 -12.35 23.28
C ILE A 244 -11.80 -11.49 22.42
N LEU A 245 -11.53 -10.20 22.28
CA LEU A 245 -12.31 -9.31 21.42
C LEU A 245 -12.06 -9.55 19.93
N ALA A 246 -10.87 -10.00 19.56
CA ALA A 246 -10.52 -10.34 18.18
C ALA A 246 -11.19 -11.65 17.71
N ASP A 247 -11.45 -12.59 18.63
CA ASP A 247 -12.16 -13.84 18.34
C ASP A 247 -13.68 -13.65 18.22
N GLY A 248 -14.21 -12.62 18.90
CA GLY A 248 -15.63 -12.24 18.89
C GLY A 248 -15.87 -11.04 19.80
N LEU A 249 -16.93 -10.28 19.56
CA LEU A 249 -17.29 -9.14 20.41
C LEU A 249 -17.85 -9.61 21.78
N SER A 250 -16.97 -9.91 22.73
CA SER A 250 -17.38 -10.19 24.12
C SER A 250 -17.92 -8.92 24.75
N LEU A 251 -19.24 -8.84 24.93
CA LEU A 251 -19.88 -7.68 25.55
C LEU A 251 -19.37 -7.44 26.98
N GLU A 252 -19.09 -8.51 27.73
CA GLU A 252 -18.55 -8.39 29.11
C GLU A 252 -17.20 -7.65 29.10
N GLU A 253 -16.31 -7.99 28.16
CA GLU A 253 -15.01 -7.34 28.04
C GLU A 253 -15.16 -5.89 27.53
N VAL A 254 -16.04 -5.63 26.56
CA VAL A 254 -16.31 -4.28 26.08
C VAL A 254 -16.86 -3.39 27.21
N ILE A 255 -17.77 -3.90 28.06
CA ILE A 255 -18.29 -3.18 29.22
C ILE A 255 -17.18 -2.91 30.26
N LEU A 256 -16.30 -3.88 30.48
CA LEU A 256 -15.20 -3.73 31.44
C LEU A 256 -14.22 -2.63 31.00
N GLN A 257 -13.95 -2.51 29.71
CA GLN A 257 -13.02 -1.54 29.13
C GLN A 257 -13.65 -0.18 28.89
N ASP A 258 -14.97 -0.13 28.65
CA ASP A 258 -15.81 1.06 28.37
C ASP A 258 -15.11 2.10 27.47
N PRO A 259 -14.92 1.82 26.17
CA PRO A 259 -14.14 2.68 25.29
C PRO A 259 -14.78 4.06 25.10
N ASP A 260 -13.92 5.09 24.91
CA ASP A 260 -14.34 6.48 24.66
C ASP A 260 -15.00 6.62 23.27
N TYR A 261 -14.56 5.82 22.28
CA TYR A 261 -15.08 5.83 20.91
C TYR A 261 -15.26 4.42 20.37
N ILE A 262 -16.21 4.26 19.45
CA ILE A 262 -16.37 3.04 18.64
C ILE A 262 -16.25 3.43 17.16
N PHE A 263 -15.25 2.91 16.47
CA PHE A 263 -15.07 3.08 15.03
C PHE A 263 -15.54 1.82 14.30
N VAL A 264 -16.36 2.00 13.26
CA VAL A 264 -16.93 0.88 12.51
C VAL A 264 -16.64 1.03 11.03
N THR A 265 -15.97 0.03 10.44
CA THR A 265 -15.93 -0.16 8.99
C THR A 265 -16.97 -1.20 8.58
N THR A 266 -17.60 -1.02 7.43
CA THR A 266 -18.64 -1.92 6.92
C THR A 266 -18.08 -2.79 5.79
N MET A 267 -18.59 -4.02 5.69
CA MET A 267 -18.30 -4.94 4.59
C MET A 267 -19.60 -5.48 3.96
N GLY A 268 -19.55 -5.76 2.67
CA GLY A 268 -20.74 -6.20 1.91
C GLY A 268 -21.76 -5.08 1.76
N ASP A 269 -23.02 -5.40 2.07
CA ASP A 269 -24.12 -4.42 2.08
C ASP A 269 -23.96 -3.44 3.26
N GLU A 270 -23.62 -2.21 2.94
CA GLU A 270 -23.30 -1.17 3.92
C GLU A 270 -24.51 -0.80 4.77
N GLU A 271 -25.69 -0.64 4.16
CA GLU A 271 -26.90 -0.26 4.86
C GLU A 271 -27.38 -1.37 5.82
N ALA A 272 -27.28 -2.62 5.39
CA ALA A 272 -27.59 -3.76 6.24
C ALA A 272 -26.61 -3.89 7.42
N ALA A 273 -25.31 -3.67 7.18
CA ALA A 273 -24.29 -3.67 8.22
C ALA A 273 -24.48 -2.53 9.24
N LYS A 274 -24.77 -1.31 8.77
CA LYS A 274 -25.09 -0.15 9.65
C LYS A 274 -26.35 -0.41 10.48
N SER A 275 -27.43 -0.91 9.85
CA SER A 275 -28.66 -1.24 10.54
C SER A 275 -28.45 -2.26 11.65
N TYR A 276 -27.69 -3.33 11.36
CA TYR A 276 -27.33 -4.33 12.35
C TYR A 276 -26.56 -3.74 13.53
N MET A 277 -25.57 -2.88 13.27
CA MET A 277 -24.77 -2.25 14.33
C MET A 277 -25.62 -1.30 15.19
N LEU A 278 -26.54 -0.52 14.60
CA LEU A 278 -27.45 0.35 15.34
C LEU A 278 -28.43 -0.46 16.21
N GLU A 279 -28.93 -1.58 15.72
CA GLU A 279 -29.74 -2.50 16.53
C GLU A 279 -28.92 -3.08 17.69
N LEU A 280 -27.67 -3.48 17.45
CA LEU A 280 -26.78 -3.98 18.48
C LEU A 280 -26.52 -2.93 19.57
N PHE A 281 -26.23 -1.68 19.20
CA PHE A 281 -26.00 -0.58 20.13
C PHE A 281 -27.24 -0.23 20.97
N ALA A 282 -28.46 -0.54 20.51
CA ALA A 282 -29.67 -0.34 21.26
C ALA A 282 -29.95 -1.45 22.31
N THR A 283 -29.20 -2.57 22.27
CA THR A 283 -29.41 -3.69 23.19
C THR A 283 -28.86 -3.38 24.61
N GLU A 284 -29.31 -4.19 25.58
CA GLU A 284 -28.83 -4.09 26.97
C GLU A 284 -27.31 -4.32 27.04
N GLY A 285 -26.62 -3.51 27.83
CA GLY A 285 -25.17 -3.50 27.95
C GLY A 285 -24.52 -2.56 26.91
N TRP A 286 -24.78 -2.73 25.62
CA TRP A 286 -24.23 -1.84 24.58
C TRP A 286 -24.72 -0.40 24.73
N LYS A 287 -26.05 -0.19 24.95
CA LYS A 287 -26.63 1.16 25.16
C LYS A 287 -26.07 1.89 26.36
N ASP A 288 -25.42 1.15 27.29
CA ASP A 288 -24.89 1.68 28.54
C ASP A 288 -23.42 2.09 28.46
N LEU A 289 -22.73 1.77 27.37
CA LEU A 289 -21.35 2.18 27.10
C LEU A 289 -21.25 3.71 26.96
N THR A 290 -20.15 4.28 27.43
CA THR A 290 -19.84 5.71 27.30
C THR A 290 -19.90 6.15 25.84
N ALA A 291 -19.25 5.44 24.94
CA ALA A 291 -19.25 5.76 23.51
C ALA A 291 -20.67 5.81 22.90
N VAL A 292 -21.58 4.91 23.32
CA VAL A 292 -22.95 4.85 22.79
C VAL A 292 -23.81 5.97 23.38
N LYS A 293 -23.75 6.21 24.68
CA LYS A 293 -24.49 7.30 25.37
C LYS A 293 -24.14 8.68 24.84
N GLU A 294 -22.86 8.88 24.51
CA GLU A 294 -22.36 10.17 24.04
C GLU A 294 -22.36 10.31 22.51
N ASN A 295 -22.93 9.31 21.79
CA ASN A 295 -22.96 9.24 20.33
C ASN A 295 -21.56 9.30 19.69
N ARG A 296 -20.55 8.74 20.36
CA ARG A 296 -19.17 8.64 19.87
C ARG A 296 -18.93 7.29 19.16
N TYR A 297 -19.91 6.83 18.38
CA TYR A 297 -19.75 5.69 17.46
C TYR A 297 -19.80 6.21 16.02
N ILE A 298 -18.76 5.90 15.26
CA ILE A 298 -18.49 6.48 13.96
C ILE A 298 -18.46 5.37 12.91
N PHE A 299 -19.36 5.47 11.91
CA PHE A 299 -19.26 4.66 10.71
C PHE A 299 -18.30 5.32 9.75
N LEU A 300 -17.15 4.71 9.53
CA LEU A 300 -16.10 5.25 8.68
C LEU A 300 -16.50 5.17 7.19
N PRO A 301 -16.21 6.20 6.38
CA PRO A 301 -16.48 6.20 4.95
C PRO A 301 -15.84 5.01 4.23
N LYS A 302 -16.64 4.28 3.46
CA LYS A 302 -16.22 3.04 2.79
C LYS A 302 -15.10 3.28 1.77
N ASP A 303 -15.14 4.39 1.06
CA ASP A 303 -14.17 4.77 0.03
C ASP A 303 -12.75 5.05 0.59
N MET A 304 -12.63 5.32 1.89
CA MET A 304 -11.34 5.55 2.54
C MET A 304 -10.92 4.43 3.50
N PHE A 305 -11.88 3.64 4.04
CA PHE A 305 -11.58 2.73 5.15
C PHE A 305 -12.03 1.29 4.93
N HIS A 306 -12.72 1.00 3.82
CA HIS A 306 -12.95 -0.35 3.34
C HIS A 306 -11.95 -0.73 2.24
N PHE A 307 -11.77 0.16 1.27
CA PHE A 307 -10.67 0.11 0.30
C PHE A 307 -9.43 0.79 0.86
N LYS A 308 -8.25 0.46 0.33
CA LYS A 308 -7.04 1.22 0.69
C LYS A 308 -7.16 2.66 0.18
N PRO A 309 -6.76 3.65 0.97
CA PRO A 309 -6.92 5.07 0.59
C PRO A 309 -6.06 5.49 -0.60
N ASN A 310 -4.93 4.82 -0.86
CA ASN A 310 -3.96 5.10 -1.92
C ASN A 310 -3.56 6.59 -1.97
N ALA A 311 -3.97 7.36 -2.97
CA ALA A 311 -3.67 8.80 -3.05
C ALA A 311 -4.21 9.62 -1.85
N ARG A 312 -5.15 9.06 -1.08
CA ARG A 312 -5.87 9.74 0.01
C ARG A 312 -5.43 9.29 1.41
N TRP A 313 -4.26 8.64 1.54
CA TRP A 313 -3.74 8.26 2.86
C TRP A 313 -3.67 9.45 3.83
N ALA A 314 -3.15 10.61 3.39
CA ALA A 314 -3.08 11.80 4.24
C ALA A 314 -4.45 12.33 4.64
N ASP A 315 -5.45 12.31 3.73
CA ASP A 315 -6.81 12.69 4.04
C ASP A 315 -7.44 11.77 5.08
N ALA A 316 -7.17 10.45 4.97
CA ALA A 316 -7.67 9.47 5.92
C ALA A 316 -7.07 9.68 7.33
N TYR A 317 -5.76 9.96 7.45
CA TYR A 317 -5.14 10.32 8.73
C TYR A 317 -5.73 11.60 9.32
N ARG A 318 -5.88 12.64 8.50
CA ARG A 318 -6.47 13.92 8.92
C ARG A 318 -7.89 13.73 9.42
N TYR A 319 -8.72 12.98 8.68
CA TYR A 319 -10.09 12.67 9.08
C TYR A 319 -10.17 11.95 10.44
N LEU A 320 -9.32 10.95 10.69
CA LEU A 320 -9.28 10.24 11.96
C LEU A 320 -8.75 11.13 13.10
N ALA A 321 -7.75 11.98 12.83
CA ALA A 321 -7.21 12.92 13.81
C ALA A 321 -8.28 13.93 14.28
N GLU A 322 -9.05 14.49 13.35
CA GLU A 322 -10.16 15.42 13.66
C GLU A 322 -11.27 14.77 14.52
N LEU A 323 -11.54 13.47 14.32
CA LEU A 323 -12.50 12.72 15.12
C LEU A 323 -11.99 12.43 16.54
N LEU A 324 -10.71 12.08 16.68
CA LEU A 324 -10.09 11.78 17.98
C LEU A 324 -9.84 13.04 18.83
N TYR A 325 -9.53 14.15 18.16
CA TYR A 325 -9.10 15.41 18.78
C TYR A 325 -9.84 16.60 18.15
N PRO A 326 -11.17 16.72 18.37
CA PRO A 326 -11.99 17.74 17.71
C PRO A 326 -11.55 19.18 17.99
N ASP A 327 -10.92 19.44 19.13
CA ASP A 327 -10.41 20.76 19.48
C ASP A 327 -9.12 21.13 18.71
N ALA A 328 -8.52 20.19 17.98
CA ALA A 328 -7.34 20.43 17.15
C ALA A 328 -7.66 21.20 15.85
N ALA A 329 -8.91 21.14 15.39
CA ALA A 329 -9.35 21.82 14.17
C ALA A 329 -9.50 23.35 14.33
N ASP A 330 -9.55 23.84 15.58
CA ASP A 330 -9.74 25.24 15.92
C ASP A 330 -8.44 25.95 16.40
N ALA A 331 -7.30 25.29 16.43
CA ALA A 331 -6.02 25.79 16.91
C ALA A 331 -5.03 26.06 15.75
#